data_ece9fd46d036ea503ae1e2d1c1126390
#
_entry.id   ece9fd46d036ea503ae1e2d1c1126390
#
_cell.length_a   1.000
_cell.length_b   1.000
_cell.length_c   1.000
_cell.angle_alpha   90.00
_cell.angle_beta   90.00
_cell.angle_gamma   90.00
#
_symmetry.space_group_name_H-M   'P 1'
#
loop_
_entity.id
_entity.type
_entity.pdbx_description
1 polymer ?
#
loop_
_entity_poly.entity_id
_entity_poly.type
_entity_poly.pdbx_seq_one_letter_code
_entity_poly.pdbx_strand_id
1 'polypeptide(L)'
;MLSKVKNLEGYKLDSLDGEIGKVKEFYFDDRHWTIRYLVATTGNWFTGRQALISPYALVAVNKAKQNITIDLTKKQIQDSPFLDDDKPVSSQFEQAYYGYYGYPTYWGGPYSWGAYPYFIHNRERRDREQWREPAPSEKAWDHHLRSTHAVSGYHIHATDGEIGHVEDFVIDDETWAIRYLIINTHNWWPGKKVLVSPQWIERVSWDDKSVFINLSRETIQQSPEYTDESLLTRDYETELHGHYNRQGYWVDELVAS
;
A
#
# COMPACT_ATOMS: atom_id res chain seq x y z
N MET A 1 -12.50 1.27 4.45
CA MET A 1 -13.31 1.33 3.19
C MET A 1 -12.37 1.21 1.99
N LEU A 2 -12.80 0.54 0.89
CA LEU A 2 -11.94 0.33 -0.28
C LEU A 2 -11.83 1.58 -1.17
N SER A 3 -10.60 1.87 -1.63
CA SER A 3 -10.26 3.04 -2.46
C SER A 3 -9.22 2.67 -3.52
N LYS A 4 -9.36 3.21 -4.74
CA LYS A 4 -8.30 3.12 -5.74
C LYS A 4 -7.14 4.05 -5.35
N VAL A 5 -5.91 3.59 -5.54
CA VAL A 5 -4.71 4.38 -5.26
C VAL A 5 -4.68 5.66 -6.10
N LYS A 6 -4.95 5.56 -7.39
CA LYS A 6 -5.03 6.74 -8.28
C LYS A 6 -6.07 7.77 -7.86
N ASN A 7 -7.14 7.37 -7.19
CA ASN A 7 -8.15 8.32 -6.70
C ASN A 7 -7.64 9.11 -5.49
N LEU A 8 -6.67 8.59 -4.76
CA LEU A 8 -6.05 9.28 -3.62
C LEU A 8 -4.87 10.16 -4.03
N GLU A 9 -4.31 9.95 -5.21
CA GLU A 9 -3.29 10.82 -5.77
C GLU A 9 -3.86 12.22 -6.01
N GLY A 10 -3.06 13.24 -5.69
CA GLY A 10 -3.48 14.63 -5.75
C GLY A 10 -4.31 15.11 -4.56
N TYR A 11 -4.73 14.23 -3.63
CA TYR A 11 -5.39 14.65 -2.40
C TYR A 11 -4.46 15.55 -1.60
N LYS A 12 -5.03 16.61 -1.01
CA LYS A 12 -4.31 17.52 -0.13
C LYS A 12 -3.95 16.83 1.18
N LEU A 13 -2.81 17.20 1.72
CA LEU A 13 -2.31 16.68 2.98
C LEU A 13 -2.36 17.80 4.01
N ASP A 14 -3.25 17.66 4.99
CA ASP A 14 -3.46 18.63 6.06
C ASP A 14 -2.77 18.16 7.34
N SER A 15 -1.69 18.82 7.70
CA SER A 15 -0.96 18.63 8.97
C SER A 15 -1.60 19.42 10.10
N LEU A 16 -1.08 19.26 11.33
CA LEU A 16 -1.56 19.98 12.51
C LEU A 16 -1.41 21.52 12.39
N ASP A 17 -0.48 22.00 11.58
CA ASP A 17 -0.14 23.42 11.41
C ASP A 17 -0.29 23.91 9.96
N GLY A 18 -1.09 23.21 9.15
CA GLY A 18 -1.53 23.61 7.83
C GLY A 18 -1.19 22.63 6.71
N GLU A 19 -1.58 22.98 5.48
CA GLU A 19 -1.38 22.15 4.29
C GLU A 19 0.12 21.93 4.02
N ILE A 20 0.53 20.68 3.80
CA ILE A 20 1.92 20.29 3.51
C ILE A 20 2.18 19.95 2.05
N GLY A 21 1.13 19.74 1.27
CA GLY A 21 1.25 19.39 -0.15
C GLY A 21 0.17 18.43 -0.59
N LYS A 22 0.53 17.54 -1.53
CA LYS A 22 -0.40 16.59 -2.12
C LYS A 22 0.20 15.19 -2.18
N VAL A 23 -0.67 14.19 -2.14
CA VAL A 23 -0.28 12.80 -2.39
C VAL A 23 0.30 12.67 -3.79
N LYS A 24 1.50 12.13 -3.90
CA LYS A 24 2.18 11.82 -5.17
C LYS A 24 1.98 10.36 -5.55
N GLU A 25 2.34 9.46 -4.64
CA GLU A 25 2.31 8.01 -4.82
C GLU A 25 2.35 7.31 -3.46
N PHE A 26 2.34 5.98 -3.48
CA PHE A 26 2.50 5.17 -2.27
C PHE A 26 3.63 4.18 -2.42
N TYR A 27 4.31 3.87 -1.31
CA TYR A 27 5.24 2.75 -1.23
C TYR A 27 4.61 1.64 -0.40
N PHE A 28 4.66 0.42 -0.92
CA PHE A 28 4.14 -0.77 -0.26
C PHE A 28 5.23 -1.82 -0.06
N ASP A 29 5.04 -2.64 0.94
CA ASP A 29 5.84 -3.81 1.25
C ASP A 29 5.38 -4.98 0.37
N ASP A 30 6.29 -5.52 -0.44
CA ASP A 30 6.02 -6.57 -1.42
C ASP A 30 5.82 -7.97 -0.81
N ARG A 31 6.09 -8.13 0.49
CA ARG A 31 5.84 -9.38 1.23
C ARG A 31 4.42 -9.47 1.75
N HIS A 32 3.90 -8.33 2.28
CA HIS A 32 2.59 -8.28 2.90
C HIS A 32 1.55 -7.50 2.09
N TRP A 33 1.97 -6.88 0.97
CA TRP A 33 1.10 -6.04 0.14
C TRP A 33 0.39 -4.96 0.96
N THR A 34 1.15 -4.27 1.79
CA THR A 34 0.66 -3.24 2.69
C THR A 34 1.38 -1.92 2.42
N ILE A 35 0.64 -0.83 2.33
CA ILE A 35 1.21 0.52 2.22
C ILE A 35 2.00 0.85 3.48
N ARG A 36 3.26 1.23 3.31
CA ARG A 36 4.15 1.64 4.39
C ARG A 36 4.44 3.13 4.41
N TYR A 37 4.35 3.76 3.24
CA TYR A 37 4.51 5.21 3.13
C TYR A 37 3.58 5.79 2.07
N LEU A 38 3.04 6.95 2.39
CA LEU A 38 2.49 7.90 1.46
C LEU A 38 3.63 8.88 1.11
N VAL A 39 3.87 9.10 -0.17
CA VAL A 39 4.85 10.07 -0.67
C VAL A 39 4.14 11.38 -1.00
N ALA A 40 4.61 12.48 -0.44
CA ALA A 40 4.04 13.80 -0.66
C ALA A 40 4.89 14.68 -1.55
N THR A 41 4.23 15.41 -2.47
CA THR A 41 4.80 16.59 -3.13
C THR A 41 4.57 17.80 -2.25
N THR A 42 5.62 18.45 -1.79
CA THR A 42 5.56 19.45 -0.71
C THR A 42 5.71 20.89 -1.18
N GLY A 43 5.73 21.16 -2.49
CA GLY A 43 5.94 22.51 -3.00
C GLY A 43 7.28 23.12 -2.56
N ASN A 44 7.30 24.45 -2.35
CA ASN A 44 8.56 25.19 -2.11
C ASN A 44 9.09 25.14 -0.67
N TRP A 45 8.32 24.65 0.31
CA TRP A 45 8.73 24.68 1.72
C TRP A 45 9.65 23.51 2.12
N PHE A 46 9.72 22.49 1.30
CA PHE A 46 10.53 21.30 1.52
C PHE A 46 11.22 20.88 0.21
N THR A 47 12.05 21.76 -0.33
CA THR A 47 12.67 21.60 -1.66
C THR A 47 13.74 20.54 -1.69
N GLY A 48 13.75 19.74 -2.77
CA GLY A 48 14.80 18.75 -3.05
C GLY A 48 14.70 17.48 -2.21
N ARG A 49 13.55 17.20 -1.56
CA ARG A 49 13.35 16.03 -0.71
C ARG A 49 11.94 15.49 -0.88
N GLN A 50 11.79 14.18 -0.77
CA GLN A 50 10.48 13.53 -0.66
C GLN A 50 10.05 13.50 0.82
N ALA A 51 8.82 13.94 1.08
CA ALA A 51 8.21 13.74 2.39
C ALA A 51 7.51 12.37 2.40
N LEU A 52 8.06 11.44 3.17
CA LEU A 52 7.45 10.13 3.43
C LEU A 52 6.60 10.23 4.68
N ILE A 53 5.34 9.83 4.57
CA ILE A 53 4.37 9.84 5.67
C ILE A 53 3.92 8.41 5.92
N SER A 54 4.24 7.89 7.09
CA SER A 54 3.78 6.56 7.49
C SER A 54 2.27 6.57 7.74
N PRO A 55 1.53 5.50 7.41
CA PRO A 55 0.14 5.31 7.80
C PRO A 55 -0.13 5.54 9.28
N TYR A 56 0.84 5.36 10.17
CA TYR A 56 0.72 5.69 11.60
C TYR A 56 0.41 7.17 11.88
N ALA A 57 0.77 8.06 10.97
CA ALA A 57 0.46 9.49 11.09
C ALA A 57 -0.86 9.88 10.43
N LEU A 58 -1.50 9.00 9.66
CA LEU A 58 -2.74 9.30 8.96
C LEU A 58 -3.93 9.17 9.91
N VAL A 59 -4.71 10.22 10.03
CA VAL A 59 -5.87 10.29 10.95
C VAL A 59 -7.16 9.96 10.23
N ALA A 60 -7.37 10.55 9.05
CA ALA A 60 -8.59 10.40 8.29
C ALA A 60 -8.38 10.67 6.80
N VAL A 61 -9.08 9.90 5.97
CA VAL A 61 -9.20 10.13 4.52
C VAL A 61 -10.59 10.69 4.24
N ASN A 62 -10.67 11.93 3.78
CA ASN A 62 -11.93 12.56 3.44
C ASN A 62 -12.10 12.62 1.91
N LYS A 63 -12.85 11.67 1.36
CA LYS A 63 -13.09 11.55 -0.08
C LYS A 63 -13.88 12.73 -0.66
N ALA A 64 -14.82 13.29 0.10
CA ALA A 64 -15.63 14.42 -0.36
C ALA A 64 -14.83 15.71 -0.49
N LYS A 65 -13.87 15.93 0.42
CA LYS A 65 -12.98 17.10 0.40
C LYS A 65 -11.67 16.84 -0.35
N GLN A 66 -11.41 15.61 -0.75
CA GLN A 66 -10.17 15.17 -1.37
C GLN A 66 -8.94 15.58 -0.53
N ASN A 67 -9.00 15.30 0.78
CA ASN A 67 -7.89 15.55 1.69
C ASN A 67 -7.64 14.38 2.64
N ILE A 68 -6.41 14.30 3.13
CA ILE A 68 -5.97 13.38 4.16
C ILE A 68 -5.41 14.19 5.32
N THR A 69 -5.93 13.95 6.51
CA THR A 69 -5.47 14.61 7.75
C THR A 69 -4.32 13.83 8.35
N ILE A 70 -3.27 14.55 8.75
CA ILE A 70 -2.01 14.00 9.27
C ILE A 70 -1.77 14.54 10.68
N ASP A 71 -1.40 13.69 11.61
CA ASP A 71 -1.07 14.04 13.00
C ASP A 71 0.43 14.34 13.17
N LEU A 72 0.95 15.19 12.33
CA LEU A 72 2.31 15.72 12.40
C LEU A 72 2.29 17.22 12.09
N THR A 73 3.27 17.95 12.63
CA THR A 73 3.55 19.32 12.23
C THR A 73 4.52 19.35 11.05
N LYS A 74 4.54 20.45 10.31
CA LYS A 74 5.55 20.72 9.25
C LYS A 74 6.97 20.56 9.78
N LYS A 75 7.21 21.07 11.00
CA LYS A 75 8.53 20.99 11.62
C LYS A 75 8.95 19.54 11.88
N GLN A 76 8.04 18.69 12.37
CA GLN A 76 8.35 17.27 12.57
C GLN A 76 8.70 16.57 11.24
N ILE A 77 8.02 16.93 10.16
CA ILE A 77 8.31 16.38 8.83
C ILE A 77 9.66 16.92 8.31
N GLN A 78 9.98 18.20 8.53
CA GLN A 78 11.25 18.79 8.12
C GLN A 78 12.45 18.18 8.84
N ASP A 79 12.33 17.92 10.13
CA ASP A 79 13.40 17.42 10.98
C ASP A 79 13.53 15.88 10.90
N SER A 80 12.61 15.18 10.19
CA SER A 80 12.64 13.73 10.05
C SER A 80 13.78 13.29 9.11
N PRO A 81 14.23 12.04 9.25
CA PRO A 81 15.09 11.43 8.23
C PRO A 81 14.45 11.58 6.85
N PHE A 82 15.24 11.98 5.87
CA PHE A 82 14.78 12.20 4.51
C PHE A 82 15.44 11.24 3.53
N LEU A 83 14.75 11.00 2.44
CA LEU A 83 15.26 10.25 1.30
C LEU A 83 15.53 11.23 0.16
N ASP A 84 16.70 11.13 -0.46
CA ASP A 84 16.96 11.83 -1.72
C ASP A 84 16.04 11.26 -2.81
N ASP A 85 15.55 12.12 -3.71
CA ASP A 85 14.49 11.78 -4.70
C ASP A 85 14.76 10.51 -5.53
N ASP A 86 16.03 10.13 -5.72
CA ASP A 86 16.42 9.02 -6.59
C ASP A 86 16.88 7.76 -5.83
N LYS A 87 16.81 7.75 -4.49
CA LYS A 87 17.29 6.60 -3.70
C LYS A 87 16.16 5.70 -3.25
N PRO A 88 16.32 4.37 -3.37
CA PRO A 88 15.37 3.43 -2.79
C PRO A 88 15.36 3.54 -1.25
N VAL A 89 14.22 3.29 -0.65
CA VAL A 89 14.08 3.22 0.81
C VAL A 89 14.89 2.03 1.33
N SER A 90 15.87 2.31 2.17
CA SER A 90 16.71 1.28 2.78
C SER A 90 16.23 0.93 4.18
N SER A 91 16.58 -0.26 4.66
CA SER A 91 16.26 -0.68 6.03
C SER A 91 16.87 0.26 7.09
N GLN A 92 18.06 0.84 6.83
CA GLN A 92 18.65 1.82 7.73
C GLN A 92 17.83 3.11 7.77
N PHE A 93 17.34 3.57 6.61
CA PHE A 93 16.44 4.72 6.56
C PHE A 93 15.17 4.43 7.36
N GLU A 94 14.56 3.28 7.17
CA GLU A 94 13.33 2.90 7.88
C GLU A 94 13.54 2.87 9.40
N GLN A 95 14.65 2.29 9.88
CA GLN A 95 14.99 2.30 11.30
C GLN A 95 15.13 3.71 11.86
N ALA A 96 15.84 4.59 11.15
CA ALA A 96 16.00 5.98 11.55
C ALA A 96 14.65 6.72 11.55
N TYR A 97 13.81 6.48 10.55
CA TYR A 97 12.49 7.09 10.39
C TYR A 97 11.53 6.66 11.51
N TYR A 98 11.40 5.35 11.74
CA TYR A 98 10.52 4.82 12.78
C TYR A 98 11.02 5.19 14.18
N GLY A 99 12.34 5.19 14.40
CA GLY A 99 12.96 5.65 15.63
C GLY A 99 12.71 7.13 15.91
N TYR A 100 12.78 7.98 14.88
CA TYR A 100 12.52 9.42 15.00
C TYR A 100 11.07 9.71 15.46
N TYR A 101 10.11 9.04 14.84
CA TYR A 101 8.70 9.24 15.18
C TYR A 101 8.22 8.44 16.40
N GLY A 102 9.03 7.48 16.88
CA GLY A 102 8.64 6.56 17.95
C GLY A 102 7.52 5.61 17.54
N TYR A 103 7.45 5.26 16.25
CA TYR A 103 6.48 4.29 15.76
C TYR A 103 6.99 2.86 15.98
N PRO A 104 6.09 1.89 16.24
CA PRO A 104 6.47 0.50 16.27
C PRO A 104 6.88 0.06 14.86
N THR A 105 8.00 -0.68 14.77
CA THR A 105 8.46 -1.21 13.49
C THR A 105 7.53 -2.32 13.02
N TYR A 106 7.27 -2.38 11.70
CA TYR A 106 6.42 -3.44 11.15
C TYR A 106 7.20 -4.73 10.85
N TRP A 107 8.52 -4.72 11.03
CA TRP A 107 9.41 -5.87 10.81
C TRP A 107 10.01 -6.47 12.10
N GLY A 108 9.70 -5.94 13.27
CA GLY A 108 10.24 -6.36 14.58
C GLY A 108 9.15 -6.75 15.58
N GLY A 109 9.29 -7.88 16.26
CA GLY A 109 8.40 -8.34 17.33
C GLY A 109 7.40 -9.44 16.94
N PRO A 110 6.67 -10.01 17.92
CA PRO A 110 5.76 -11.14 17.70
C PRO A 110 4.56 -10.80 16.80
N TYR A 111 4.28 -9.54 16.57
CA TYR A 111 3.20 -9.06 15.70
C TYR A 111 3.70 -8.49 14.37
N SER A 112 4.98 -8.58 14.08
CA SER A 112 5.62 -7.92 12.94
C SER A 112 5.38 -8.61 11.60
N TRP A 113 4.88 -9.80 11.59
CA TRP A 113 4.66 -10.61 10.39
C TRP A 113 3.19 -10.74 10.01
N GLY A 114 2.30 -9.99 10.67
CA GLY A 114 0.88 -9.93 10.33
C GLY A 114 0.59 -9.02 9.15
N ALA A 115 -0.42 -9.36 8.37
CA ALA A 115 -0.92 -8.59 7.21
C ALA A 115 -1.45 -7.19 7.59
N TYR A 116 -1.40 -6.82 8.85
CA TYR A 116 -2.00 -5.60 9.36
C TYR A 116 -1.07 -4.85 10.29
N PRO A 117 -0.78 -3.57 10.02
CA PRO A 117 -0.57 -2.66 11.11
C PRO A 117 -1.93 -2.55 11.82
N TYR A 118 -2.07 -3.15 13.00
CA TYR A 118 -3.20 -2.82 13.86
C TYR A 118 -3.04 -1.35 14.22
N PHE A 119 -3.84 -0.50 13.58
CA PHE A 119 -3.99 0.89 14.01
C PHE A 119 -4.70 0.87 15.35
N ILE A 120 -3.94 0.78 16.41
CA ILE A 120 -4.46 1.07 17.75
C ILE A 120 -4.68 2.57 17.77
N HIS A 121 -5.90 3.00 17.46
CA HIS A 121 -6.37 4.37 17.67
C HIS A 121 -6.41 4.75 19.17
N ASN A 122 -5.87 3.92 20.05
CA ASN A 122 -5.81 4.20 21.47
C ASN A 122 -4.51 4.92 21.79
N ARG A 123 -4.52 6.25 21.58
CA ARG A 123 -3.49 7.19 21.99
C ARG A 123 -3.51 7.42 23.51
N GLU A 124 -3.34 6.42 24.31
CA GLU A 124 -2.74 6.63 25.60
C GLU A 124 -1.22 6.59 25.38
N ARG A 125 -0.59 7.76 25.57
CA ARG A 125 0.86 7.91 25.69
C ARG A 125 1.35 6.97 26.78
N ARG A 126 1.63 5.72 26.44
CA ARG A 126 2.32 4.79 27.34
C ARG A 126 3.77 4.69 26.91
N ASP A 127 4.59 5.33 27.74
CA ASP A 127 6.01 5.06 28.03
C ASP A 127 6.93 4.77 26.86
N ARG A 128 7.54 5.85 26.35
CA ARG A 128 8.65 5.85 25.40
C ARG A 128 9.94 5.17 25.89
N GLU A 129 9.97 4.58 27.08
CA GLU A 129 11.20 4.11 27.72
C GLU A 129 11.45 2.59 27.64
N GLN A 130 10.54 1.77 27.11
CA GLN A 130 10.66 0.31 27.21
C GLN A 130 11.07 -0.45 25.93
N TRP A 131 11.24 0.20 24.80
CA TRP A 131 11.63 -0.51 23.57
C TRP A 131 13.06 -0.18 23.13
N ARG A 132 14.04 -0.81 23.78
CA ARG A 132 15.39 -0.94 23.21
C ARG A 132 15.44 -2.22 22.36
N GLU A 133 15.36 -2.04 21.05
CA GLU A 133 15.59 -3.15 20.11
C GLU A 133 17.05 -3.61 20.12
N PRO A 134 17.30 -4.93 19.92
CA PRO A 134 18.64 -5.42 19.63
C PRO A 134 19.09 -4.87 18.27
N ALA A 135 20.35 -4.43 18.19
CA ALA A 135 20.95 -3.95 16.94
C ALA A 135 20.81 -4.99 15.82
N PRO A 136 20.38 -4.59 14.61
CA PRO A 136 20.21 -5.52 13.51
C PRO A 136 21.56 -6.07 13.05
N SER A 137 21.61 -7.36 12.77
CA SER A 137 22.72 -7.97 12.05
C SER A 137 22.80 -7.35 10.63
N GLU A 138 24.04 -7.02 10.21
CA GLU A 138 24.38 -6.56 8.86
C GLU A 138 24.00 -7.61 7.79
N LYS A 139 22.71 -7.77 7.51
CA LYS A 139 22.26 -8.56 6.37
C LYS A 139 21.79 -7.64 5.27
N ALA A 140 22.39 -7.89 4.10
CA ALA A 140 22.10 -7.38 2.76
C ALA A 140 20.84 -6.51 2.62
N TRP A 141 21.01 -5.39 1.95
CA TRP A 141 20.01 -4.44 1.48
C TRP A 141 18.75 -5.15 0.92
N ASP A 142 17.77 -5.34 1.78
CA ASP A 142 16.51 -5.97 1.39
C ASP A 142 15.55 -4.88 0.89
N HIS A 143 15.51 -4.70 -0.43
CA HIS A 143 14.63 -3.75 -1.10
C HIS A 143 13.23 -4.36 -1.23
N HIS A 144 12.49 -4.41 -0.13
CA HIS A 144 11.13 -4.95 -0.11
C HIS A 144 10.03 -3.89 -0.32
N LEU A 145 10.42 -2.62 -0.40
CA LEU A 145 9.47 -1.53 -0.68
C LEU A 145 9.42 -1.22 -2.17
N ARG A 146 8.19 -1.14 -2.68
CA ARG A 146 7.88 -0.89 -4.08
C ARG A 146 6.98 0.33 -4.22
N SER A 147 7.24 1.14 -5.23
CA SER A 147 6.37 2.25 -5.61
C SER A 147 5.15 1.73 -6.36
N THR A 148 3.96 2.24 -6.04
CA THR A 148 2.74 1.95 -6.81
C THR A 148 2.87 2.40 -8.26
N HIS A 149 3.55 3.53 -8.53
CA HIS A 149 3.84 3.99 -9.88
C HIS A 149 4.77 3.03 -10.63
N ALA A 150 5.81 2.52 -9.98
CA ALA A 150 6.76 1.62 -10.63
C ALA A 150 6.14 0.27 -11.00
N VAL A 151 5.17 -0.22 -10.20
CA VAL A 151 4.51 -1.51 -10.44
C VAL A 151 3.31 -1.37 -11.37
N SER A 152 2.74 -0.18 -11.51
CA SER A 152 1.76 0.09 -12.58
C SER A 152 2.41 -0.15 -13.94
N GLY A 153 1.74 -0.90 -14.79
CA GLY A 153 2.27 -1.32 -16.11
C GLY A 153 2.99 -2.67 -16.11
N TYR A 154 3.19 -3.33 -14.96
CA TYR A 154 3.76 -4.68 -14.94
C TYR A 154 2.86 -5.67 -15.65
N HIS A 155 3.46 -6.56 -16.45
CA HIS A 155 2.75 -7.61 -17.17
C HIS A 155 2.16 -8.63 -16.21
N ILE A 156 0.96 -9.11 -16.52
CA ILE A 156 0.28 -10.15 -15.75
C ILE A 156 0.25 -11.43 -16.57
N HIS A 157 0.76 -12.50 -15.95
CA HIS A 157 0.77 -13.83 -16.52
C HIS A 157 -0.13 -14.76 -15.72
N ALA A 158 -1.14 -15.31 -16.39
CA ALA A 158 -1.92 -16.44 -15.94
C ALA A 158 -1.11 -17.74 -16.12
N THR A 159 -1.63 -18.87 -15.65
CA THR A 159 -0.97 -20.18 -15.77
C THR A 159 -0.75 -20.62 -17.23
N ASP A 160 -1.54 -20.08 -18.14
CA ASP A 160 -1.61 -20.46 -19.57
C ASP A 160 -1.31 -19.30 -20.53
N GLY A 161 -0.76 -18.19 -20.05
CA GLY A 161 -0.26 -17.08 -20.87
C GLY A 161 -0.52 -15.69 -20.30
N GLU A 162 -0.02 -14.68 -21.00
CA GLU A 162 -0.18 -13.28 -20.64
C GLU A 162 -1.63 -12.82 -20.81
N ILE A 163 -2.11 -11.94 -19.91
CA ILE A 163 -3.50 -11.44 -19.91
C ILE A 163 -3.60 -9.91 -19.93
N GLY A 164 -2.52 -9.19 -19.72
CA GLY A 164 -2.53 -7.72 -19.68
C GLY A 164 -1.54 -7.16 -18.67
N HIS A 165 -1.89 -6.06 -18.04
CA HIS A 165 -0.99 -5.35 -17.15
C HIS A 165 -1.70 -4.79 -15.90
N VAL A 166 -0.92 -4.51 -14.86
CA VAL A 166 -1.39 -3.80 -13.67
C VAL A 166 -1.74 -2.37 -14.06
N GLU A 167 -2.99 -1.97 -13.87
CA GLU A 167 -3.42 -0.59 -14.11
C GLU A 167 -3.38 0.25 -12.83
N ASP A 168 -3.84 -0.31 -11.70
CA ASP A 168 -3.96 0.39 -10.42
C ASP A 168 -4.07 -0.61 -9.27
N PHE A 169 -4.22 -0.11 -8.05
CA PHE A 169 -4.40 -0.89 -6.84
C PHE A 169 -5.66 -0.44 -6.10
N VAL A 170 -6.29 -1.37 -5.41
CA VAL A 170 -7.36 -1.12 -4.46
C VAL A 170 -6.81 -1.34 -3.06
N ILE A 171 -6.85 -0.31 -2.24
CA ILE A 171 -6.43 -0.38 -0.84
C ILE A 171 -7.62 -0.24 0.10
N ASP A 172 -7.48 -0.79 1.27
CA ASP A 172 -8.34 -0.53 2.39
C ASP A 172 -7.77 0.67 3.17
N ASP A 173 -8.52 1.77 3.23
CA ASP A 173 -8.06 3.01 3.85
C ASP A 173 -8.11 3.01 5.40
N GLU A 174 -8.50 1.90 6.00
CA GLU A 174 -8.43 1.67 7.45
C GLU A 174 -7.17 0.88 7.81
N THR A 175 -6.87 -0.19 7.07
CA THR A 175 -5.74 -1.08 7.33
C THR A 175 -4.52 -0.80 6.47
N TRP A 176 -4.69 -0.01 5.40
CA TRP A 176 -3.68 0.29 4.38
C TRP A 176 -3.16 -0.95 3.63
N ALA A 177 -3.89 -2.07 3.72
CA ALA A 177 -3.61 -3.26 2.96
C ALA A 177 -4.05 -3.10 1.50
N ILE A 178 -3.24 -3.56 0.55
CA ILE A 178 -3.63 -3.71 -0.84
C ILE A 178 -4.50 -4.96 -0.94
N ARG A 179 -5.79 -4.78 -1.25
CA ARG A 179 -6.77 -5.86 -1.36
C ARG A 179 -6.83 -6.45 -2.75
N TYR A 180 -6.66 -5.60 -3.78
CA TYR A 180 -6.71 -6.03 -5.18
C TYR A 180 -5.75 -5.23 -6.05
N LEU A 181 -5.25 -5.89 -7.09
CA LEU A 181 -4.69 -5.29 -8.27
C LEU A 181 -5.82 -5.12 -9.29
N ILE A 182 -5.93 -3.95 -9.89
CA ILE A 182 -6.79 -3.72 -11.05
C ILE A 182 -5.97 -4.06 -12.29
N ILE A 183 -6.40 -5.07 -13.01
CA ILE A 183 -5.73 -5.56 -14.21
C ILE A 183 -6.52 -5.09 -15.43
N ASN A 184 -5.82 -4.45 -16.36
CA ASN A 184 -6.36 -4.11 -17.67
C ASN A 184 -6.00 -5.23 -18.65
N THR A 185 -7.02 -5.92 -19.16
CA THR A 185 -6.84 -7.06 -20.08
C THR A 185 -6.89 -6.65 -21.55
N HIS A 186 -6.77 -5.36 -21.86
CA HIS A 186 -7.00 -4.80 -23.20
C HIS A 186 -6.15 -5.43 -24.31
N ASN A 187 -4.98 -5.92 -23.97
CA ASN A 187 -4.08 -6.55 -24.94
C ASN A 187 -4.52 -7.96 -25.35
N TRP A 188 -5.44 -8.56 -24.63
CA TRP A 188 -5.85 -9.96 -24.86
C TRP A 188 -7.35 -10.12 -25.15
N TRP A 189 -8.21 -9.24 -24.61
CA TRP A 189 -9.66 -9.24 -24.82
C TRP A 189 -10.18 -7.80 -24.88
N PRO A 190 -11.25 -7.48 -25.63
CA PRO A 190 -11.69 -6.10 -25.75
C PRO A 190 -12.11 -5.49 -24.41
N GLY A 191 -11.20 -4.70 -23.85
CA GLY A 191 -11.50 -3.63 -22.92
C GLY A 191 -12.01 -3.97 -21.52
N LYS A 192 -11.70 -5.15 -20.97
CA LYS A 192 -12.16 -5.53 -19.63
C LYS A 192 -11.13 -5.23 -18.55
N LYS A 193 -11.58 -4.64 -17.42
CA LYS A 193 -10.82 -4.58 -16.18
C LYS A 193 -11.31 -5.65 -15.23
N VAL A 194 -10.39 -6.29 -14.53
CA VAL A 194 -10.68 -7.31 -13.52
C VAL A 194 -9.88 -7.06 -12.25
N LEU A 195 -10.37 -7.58 -11.12
CA LEU A 195 -9.69 -7.52 -9.85
C LEU A 195 -9.01 -8.86 -9.55
N VAL A 196 -7.75 -8.78 -9.11
CA VAL A 196 -6.98 -9.93 -8.64
C VAL A 196 -6.43 -9.64 -7.26
N SER A 197 -6.70 -10.53 -6.29
CA SER A 197 -6.14 -10.39 -4.95
C SER A 197 -4.64 -10.71 -4.95
N PRO A 198 -3.82 -9.97 -4.17
CA PRO A 198 -2.43 -10.33 -3.93
C PRO A 198 -2.24 -11.77 -3.42
N GLN A 199 -3.21 -12.34 -2.71
CA GLN A 199 -3.19 -13.73 -2.23
C GLN A 199 -3.21 -14.78 -3.36
N TRP A 200 -3.55 -14.38 -4.58
CA TRP A 200 -3.57 -15.25 -5.76
C TRP A 200 -2.31 -15.14 -6.60
N ILE A 201 -1.39 -14.26 -6.19
CA ILE A 201 -0.07 -14.10 -6.82
C ILE A 201 0.81 -15.27 -6.38
N GLU A 202 1.38 -15.96 -7.34
CA GLU A 202 2.35 -17.03 -7.12
C GLU A 202 3.75 -16.47 -6.91
N ARG A 203 4.14 -15.52 -7.77
CA ARG A 203 5.42 -14.83 -7.70
C ARG A 203 5.40 -13.51 -8.48
N VAL A 204 6.36 -12.64 -8.15
CA VAL A 204 6.64 -11.43 -8.91
C VAL A 204 8.09 -11.46 -9.38
N SER A 205 8.32 -11.21 -10.67
CA SER A 205 9.65 -10.95 -11.22
C SER A 205 9.83 -9.43 -11.32
N TRP A 206 10.57 -8.87 -10.39
CA TRP A 206 10.79 -7.42 -10.33
C TRP A 206 11.64 -6.93 -11.50
N ASP A 207 12.65 -7.72 -11.91
CA ASP A 207 13.54 -7.39 -13.01
C ASP A 207 12.81 -7.44 -14.37
N ASP A 208 11.95 -8.45 -14.57
CA ASP A 208 11.16 -8.61 -15.79
C ASP A 208 9.85 -7.81 -15.77
N LYS A 209 9.57 -7.09 -14.68
CA LYS A 209 8.33 -6.34 -14.49
C LYS A 209 7.08 -7.18 -14.75
N SER A 210 7.04 -8.38 -14.16
CA SER A 210 6.01 -9.38 -14.42
C SER A 210 5.45 -9.96 -13.12
N VAL A 211 4.12 -10.10 -13.06
CA VAL A 211 3.37 -10.72 -11.97
C VAL A 211 2.75 -12.01 -12.47
N PHE A 212 2.98 -13.11 -11.78
CA PHE A 212 2.46 -14.43 -12.12
C PHE A 212 1.36 -14.80 -11.12
N ILE A 213 0.19 -15.14 -11.65
CA ILE A 213 -0.99 -15.47 -10.84
C ILE A 213 -1.41 -16.91 -11.08
N ASN A 214 -1.88 -17.56 -10.01
CA ASN A 214 -2.34 -18.96 -10.05
C ASN A 214 -3.82 -19.03 -10.48
N LEU A 215 -4.12 -18.52 -11.67
CA LEU A 215 -5.44 -18.52 -12.31
C LEU A 215 -5.25 -18.76 -13.80
N SER A 216 -6.23 -19.43 -14.45
CA SER A 216 -6.22 -19.57 -15.91
C SER A 216 -6.79 -18.34 -16.62
N ARG A 217 -6.43 -18.14 -17.87
CA ARG A 217 -6.98 -17.08 -18.73
C ARG A 217 -8.50 -17.17 -18.84
N GLU A 218 -9.02 -18.38 -18.97
CA GLU A 218 -10.47 -18.62 -19.06
C GLU A 218 -11.20 -18.17 -17.79
N THR A 219 -10.67 -18.52 -16.61
CA THR A 219 -11.26 -18.10 -15.33
C THR A 219 -11.27 -16.58 -15.19
N ILE A 220 -10.20 -15.91 -15.61
CA ILE A 220 -10.11 -14.45 -15.57
C ILE A 220 -11.06 -13.80 -16.58
N GLN A 221 -11.22 -14.40 -17.75
CA GLN A 221 -12.16 -13.93 -18.77
C GLN A 221 -13.61 -13.95 -18.26
N GLN A 222 -13.98 -14.96 -17.50
CA GLN A 222 -15.34 -15.13 -16.96
C GLN A 222 -15.56 -14.36 -15.64
N SER A 223 -14.53 -13.74 -15.08
CA SER A 223 -14.61 -12.95 -13.84
C SER A 223 -15.61 -11.81 -13.96
N PRO A 224 -16.25 -11.41 -12.87
CA PRO A 224 -17.00 -10.15 -12.80
C PRO A 224 -16.14 -8.99 -13.33
N GLU A 225 -16.70 -8.17 -14.21
CA GLU A 225 -16.03 -7.00 -14.72
C GLU A 225 -15.96 -5.91 -13.64
N TYR A 226 -14.80 -5.29 -13.54
CA TYR A 226 -14.63 -4.11 -12.70
C TYR A 226 -14.69 -2.86 -13.57
N THR A 227 -15.64 -1.96 -13.27
CA THR A 227 -15.75 -0.65 -13.90
C THR A 227 -15.46 0.46 -12.90
N ASP A 228 -15.19 1.68 -13.37
CA ASP A 228 -14.98 2.82 -12.48
C ASP A 228 -16.24 3.18 -11.66
N GLU A 229 -17.41 2.74 -12.11
CA GLU A 229 -18.70 2.89 -11.44
C GLU A 229 -18.99 1.74 -10.46
N SER A 230 -18.22 0.65 -10.52
CA SER A 230 -18.41 -0.49 -9.62
C SER A 230 -18.15 -0.07 -8.17
N LEU A 231 -19.17 -0.27 -7.35
CA LEU A 231 -19.01 -0.11 -5.91
C LEU A 231 -18.33 -1.36 -5.36
N LEU A 232 -17.18 -1.17 -4.74
CA LEU A 232 -16.45 -2.24 -4.04
C LEU A 232 -17.15 -2.55 -2.72
N THR A 233 -18.33 -3.16 -2.81
CA THR A 233 -19.11 -3.62 -1.66
C THR A 233 -18.71 -5.02 -1.26
N ARG A 234 -19.05 -5.42 -0.05
CA ARG A 234 -18.82 -6.80 0.42
C ARG A 234 -19.54 -7.84 -0.44
N ASP A 235 -20.71 -7.49 -0.99
CA ASP A 235 -21.44 -8.39 -1.89
C ASP A 235 -20.68 -8.61 -3.20
N TYR A 236 -20.13 -7.54 -3.80
CA TYR A 236 -19.27 -7.65 -4.98
C TYR A 236 -17.99 -8.47 -4.69
N GLU A 237 -17.33 -8.22 -3.56
CA GLU A 237 -16.17 -9.00 -3.16
C GLU A 237 -16.51 -10.48 -2.94
N THR A 238 -17.68 -10.76 -2.36
CA THR A 238 -18.16 -12.15 -2.15
C THR A 238 -18.41 -12.85 -3.49
N GLU A 239 -19.04 -12.18 -4.44
CA GLU A 239 -19.23 -12.69 -5.81
C GLU A 239 -17.89 -12.95 -6.50
N LEU A 240 -16.95 -11.99 -6.42
CA LEU A 240 -15.61 -12.09 -7.00
C LEU A 240 -14.83 -13.29 -6.43
N HIS A 241 -14.77 -13.40 -5.10
CA HIS A 241 -14.07 -14.52 -4.45
C HIS A 241 -14.76 -15.86 -4.71
N GLY A 242 -16.10 -15.88 -4.76
CA GLY A 242 -16.89 -17.06 -5.13
C GLY A 242 -16.58 -17.53 -6.55
N HIS A 243 -16.49 -16.61 -7.52
CA HIS A 243 -16.12 -16.91 -8.90
C HIS A 243 -14.75 -17.62 -9.00
N TYR A 244 -13.77 -17.17 -8.23
CA TYR A 244 -12.43 -17.77 -8.21
C TYR A 244 -12.30 -18.97 -7.27
N ASN A 245 -13.37 -19.38 -6.60
CA ASN A 245 -13.37 -20.43 -5.57
C ASN A 245 -12.28 -20.17 -4.51
N ARG A 246 -12.20 -18.95 -4.04
CA ARG A 246 -11.24 -18.49 -3.04
C ARG A 246 -11.96 -17.89 -1.84
N GLN A 247 -11.37 -18.12 -0.65
CA GLN A 247 -11.86 -17.50 0.58
C GLN A 247 -11.55 -15.99 0.57
N GLY A 248 -12.49 -15.18 1.08
CA GLY A 248 -12.27 -13.75 1.23
C GLY A 248 -11.37 -13.46 2.43
N TYR A 249 -10.50 -12.44 2.30
CA TYR A 249 -9.56 -12.02 3.36
C TYR A 249 -10.26 -11.68 4.70
N TRP A 250 -11.50 -11.26 4.64
CA TRP A 250 -12.28 -10.89 5.84
C TRP A 250 -12.65 -12.07 6.75
N VAL A 251 -12.54 -13.31 6.26
CA VAL A 251 -12.79 -14.49 7.09
C VAL A 251 -11.64 -14.70 8.04
N ASP A 252 -10.41 -14.50 7.60
CA ASP A 252 -9.21 -14.64 8.44
C ASP A 252 -9.15 -13.51 9.50
N GLU A 253 -9.65 -12.31 9.16
CA GLU A 253 -9.74 -11.18 10.09
C GLU A 253 -10.69 -11.45 11.26
N LEU A 254 -11.80 -12.15 11.02
CA LEU A 254 -12.75 -12.52 12.07
C LEU A 254 -12.20 -13.56 13.05
N VAL A 255 -11.19 -14.34 12.65
CA VAL A 255 -10.55 -15.35 13.51
C VAL A 255 -9.43 -14.71 14.35
N ALA A 256 -8.88 -13.58 13.92
CA ALA A 256 -7.78 -12.88 14.57
C ALA A 256 -8.25 -11.78 15.56
N SER A 257 -9.54 -11.47 15.60
CA SER A 257 -10.17 -10.49 16.49
C SER A 257 -10.76 -11.14 17.74
#